data_50466a206f0e41e3805f39b686a7f6ea
#
_entry.id   50466a206f0e41e3805f39b686a7f6ea
#
_cell.length_a   1.000
_cell.length_b   1.000
_cell.length_c   1.000
_cell.angle_alpha   90.00
_cell.angle_beta   90.00
_cell.angle_gamma   90.00
#
_symmetry.space_group_name_H-M   'P 1'
#
loop_
_entity.id
_entity.type
_entity.pdbx_description
1 polymer ?
#
loop_
_entity_poly.entity_id
_entity_poly.type
_entity_poly.pdbx_seq_one_letter_code
_entity_poly.pdbx_strand_id
1 'polypeptide(L)'
;MKLNFTLLLLVVLPSFANAQTWNQDIAPIIYDHCGKCHHDGGIGPMSLVTYADAVDEIDGMVEAILHDEMPPWPADHTYTSFIGENVLLEEEKQAIIGWMDTGTPEGTGTAPPVPSYNDGYVIAEPDEIFSIPDYNVSLSGDEYRTFVVPSTSAEDRNIGAVELDPGNTEIVHHILVFYDPTNISQQFDDATVEPGYPSNGGSFPSDEAQLIGVWVPGMGPTILPENLAIEFPGGSDIVFEVHYAPGSQGMSANVQVRLEYKELPIIRPVWHDPLLYHGPPSLMEPLFIPANTIQEFHQVSQEAPIDLSIISLFPHMHLLGQTYKVFGLTEEQDTVRFIDVDHYDFHWQFSYMFPTMKLLPQGSVLHGYATYDNTEENHHNPSIPPIDVGLGEGTTDEMMICFFMYTFYLPGDENISLVGVTENPYDEKQPLFAWPNPADESVTIDIPNHIGIPDRVFLYDGSGKQFNADYTVSGGTLRLKLDDLAPGIYQVSVIEGQAHFVSRFIRK
;
A
#
# COMPACT_ATOMS: atom_id res chain seq x y z
N MET A 1 54.02 -31.16 48.85
CA MET A 1 53.09 -31.04 47.71
C MET A 1 52.72 -29.56 47.60
N LYS A 2 53.35 -28.77 46.69
CA LYS A 2 53.08 -27.35 46.52
C LYS A 2 52.08 -27.20 45.36
N LEU A 3 50.89 -26.70 45.71
CA LEU A 3 49.82 -26.43 44.75
C LEU A 3 50.11 -25.07 44.12
N ASN A 4 50.46 -25.03 42.80
CA ASN A 4 50.57 -23.80 42.06
C ASN A 4 49.20 -23.40 41.54
N PHE A 5 48.65 -22.32 42.08
CA PHE A 5 47.45 -21.67 41.58
C PHE A 5 47.86 -20.74 40.41
N THR A 6 47.58 -21.14 39.18
CA THR A 6 47.72 -20.26 38.01
C THR A 6 46.46 -19.41 37.91
N LEU A 7 46.61 -18.10 38.21
CA LEU A 7 45.52 -17.13 38.03
C LEU A 7 45.37 -16.83 36.53
N LEU A 8 44.27 -17.33 35.93
CA LEU A 8 43.91 -17.01 34.55
C LEU A 8 43.26 -15.63 34.52
N LEU A 9 44.02 -14.63 34.05
CA LEU A 9 43.51 -13.26 33.88
C LEU A 9 42.64 -13.24 32.63
N LEU A 10 41.32 -13.21 32.78
CA LEU A 10 40.37 -13.01 31.68
C LEU A 10 40.47 -11.53 31.25
N VAL A 11 41.19 -11.25 30.15
CA VAL A 11 41.19 -9.94 29.54
C VAL A 11 39.87 -9.82 28.75
N VAL A 12 38.88 -9.17 29.35
CA VAL A 12 37.70 -8.70 28.66
C VAL A 12 38.15 -7.54 27.77
N LEU A 13 38.37 -7.77 26.50
CA LEU A 13 38.54 -6.71 25.51
C LEU A 13 37.19 -6.00 25.41
N PRO A 14 37.11 -4.67 25.61
CA PRO A 14 35.91 -3.95 25.31
C PRO A 14 35.69 -4.07 23.79
N SER A 15 34.58 -4.70 23.38
CA SER A 15 34.05 -4.54 22.03
C SER A 15 33.71 -3.06 21.91
N PHE A 16 34.49 -2.29 21.18
CA PHE A 16 34.05 -0.99 20.70
C PHE A 16 32.94 -1.28 19.68
N ALA A 17 31.70 -1.35 20.14
CA ALA A 17 30.59 -1.13 19.25
C ALA A 17 30.79 0.29 18.69
N ASN A 18 31.00 0.43 17.40
CA ASN A 18 30.96 1.74 16.78
C ASN A 18 29.59 2.33 17.09
N ALA A 19 29.57 3.52 17.70
CA ALA A 19 28.31 4.21 17.93
C ALA A 19 27.69 4.50 16.55
N GLN A 20 26.41 4.20 16.37
CA GLN A 20 25.66 4.58 15.18
C GLN A 20 25.75 6.09 14.98
N THR A 21 25.84 6.53 13.75
CA THR A 21 25.95 7.95 13.40
C THR A 21 24.93 8.30 12.31
N TRP A 22 24.47 9.56 12.33
CA TRP A 22 23.54 10.04 11.33
C TRP A 22 24.05 9.78 9.89
N ASN A 23 25.25 10.25 9.59
CA ASN A 23 25.79 10.25 8.22
C ASN A 23 25.99 8.85 7.61
N GLN A 24 26.16 7.82 8.43
CA GLN A 24 26.51 6.47 7.94
C GLN A 24 25.40 5.45 8.17
N ASP A 25 24.64 5.60 9.26
CA ASP A 25 23.77 4.52 9.73
C ASP A 25 22.30 4.96 9.75
N ILE A 26 21.98 6.19 10.21
CA ILE A 26 20.60 6.59 10.50
C ILE A 26 19.92 7.29 9.31
N ALA A 27 20.63 8.19 8.61
CA ALA A 27 20.04 8.89 7.48
C ALA A 27 19.45 7.94 6.40
N PRO A 28 20.12 6.84 6.01
CA PRO A 28 19.52 5.86 5.10
C PRO A 28 18.20 5.29 5.62
N ILE A 29 18.14 4.89 6.89
CA ILE A 29 16.92 4.32 7.51
C ILE A 29 15.80 5.35 7.49
N ILE A 30 16.08 6.59 7.89
CA ILE A 30 15.09 7.69 7.90
C ILE A 30 14.59 7.97 6.48
N TYR A 31 15.48 7.98 5.48
CA TYR A 31 15.09 8.25 4.08
C TYR A 31 14.22 7.15 3.49
N ASP A 32 14.47 5.91 3.85
CA ASP A 32 13.75 4.76 3.32
C ASP A 32 12.38 4.57 3.98
N HIS A 33 12.28 4.79 5.30
CA HIS A 33 11.08 4.44 6.07
C HIS A 33 10.26 5.64 6.55
N CYS A 34 10.87 6.80 6.78
CA CYS A 34 10.20 7.95 7.38
C CYS A 34 10.01 9.10 6.38
N GLY A 35 11.03 9.35 5.56
CA GLY A 35 11.12 10.51 4.69
C GLY A 35 10.00 10.63 3.65
N LYS A 36 9.39 9.51 3.24
CA LYS A 36 8.24 9.51 2.30
C LYS A 36 7.07 10.36 2.79
N CYS A 37 6.85 10.39 4.11
CA CYS A 37 5.79 11.16 4.75
C CYS A 37 6.34 12.38 5.49
N HIS A 38 7.50 12.25 6.15
CA HIS A 38 8.11 13.24 7.01
C HIS A 38 9.19 14.06 6.29
N HIS A 39 8.78 14.90 5.32
CA HIS A 39 9.61 15.87 4.62
C HIS A 39 8.84 17.18 4.44
N ASP A 40 9.51 18.25 4.03
CA ASP A 40 8.84 19.53 3.77
C ASP A 40 7.80 19.40 2.67
N GLY A 41 6.52 19.62 3.00
CA GLY A 41 5.38 19.46 2.08
C GLY A 41 4.76 18.06 2.11
N GLY A 42 5.34 17.09 2.81
CA GLY A 42 4.78 15.77 3.01
C GLY A 42 3.58 15.75 3.96
N ILE A 43 2.93 14.59 4.09
CA ILE A 43 1.74 14.42 4.95
C ILE A 43 2.07 14.31 6.44
N GLY A 44 3.34 14.00 6.80
CA GLY A 44 3.77 13.94 8.19
C GLY A 44 3.81 15.34 8.82
N PRO A 45 3.48 15.47 10.14
CA PRO A 45 3.36 16.77 10.78
C PRO A 45 4.70 17.51 10.98
N MET A 46 5.83 16.82 10.79
CA MET A 46 7.19 17.37 10.89
C MET A 46 8.10 16.74 9.83
N SER A 47 9.16 17.43 9.44
CA SER A 47 10.25 16.85 8.65
C SER A 47 11.20 16.04 9.53
N LEU A 48 11.76 14.94 9.01
CA LEU A 48 12.78 14.11 9.64
C LEU A 48 14.03 13.95 8.76
N VAL A 49 14.05 14.57 7.58
CA VAL A 49 15.06 14.27 6.54
C VAL A 49 16.40 14.99 6.74
N THR A 50 16.50 15.91 7.71
CA THR A 50 17.79 16.49 8.06
C THR A 50 18.27 16.00 9.41
N TYR A 51 19.60 16.05 9.63
CA TYR A 51 20.16 15.74 10.96
C TYR A 51 19.54 16.55 12.10
N ALA A 52 19.32 17.84 11.86
CA ALA A 52 18.76 18.73 12.87
C ALA A 52 17.31 18.35 13.20
N ASP A 53 16.48 18.11 12.20
CA ASP A 53 15.08 17.71 12.37
C ASP A 53 14.98 16.38 13.14
N ALA A 54 15.77 15.37 12.75
CA ALA A 54 15.77 14.06 13.40
C ALA A 54 16.27 14.12 14.85
N VAL A 55 17.20 15.02 15.19
CA VAL A 55 17.66 15.23 16.57
C VAL A 55 16.58 15.92 17.40
N ASP A 56 15.90 16.90 16.83
CA ASP A 56 14.86 17.65 17.56
C ASP A 56 13.65 16.75 17.89
N GLU A 57 13.37 15.75 17.05
CA GLU A 57 12.21 14.85 17.18
C GLU A 57 12.56 13.44 17.70
N ILE A 58 13.81 13.20 18.14
CA ILE A 58 14.31 11.84 18.45
C ILE A 58 13.50 11.14 19.55
N ASP A 59 13.08 11.86 20.59
CA ASP A 59 12.34 11.27 21.71
C ASP A 59 10.96 10.75 21.23
N GLY A 60 10.23 11.56 20.45
CA GLY A 60 8.93 11.18 19.89
C GLY A 60 9.06 10.07 18.83
N MET A 61 10.11 10.12 18.00
CA MET A 61 10.39 9.09 17.01
C MET A 61 10.67 7.73 17.66
N VAL A 62 11.48 7.69 18.72
CA VAL A 62 11.78 6.44 19.44
C VAL A 62 10.55 5.92 20.18
N GLU A 63 9.73 6.80 20.78
CA GLU A 63 8.48 6.41 21.44
C GLU A 63 7.52 5.76 20.42
N ALA A 64 7.29 6.37 19.28
CA ALA A 64 6.43 5.83 18.22
C ALA A 64 6.95 4.49 17.65
N ILE A 65 8.27 4.33 17.51
CA ILE A 65 8.89 3.06 17.06
C ILE A 65 8.71 1.96 18.10
N LEU A 66 8.85 2.28 19.40
CA LEU A 66 8.71 1.29 20.49
C LEU A 66 7.27 0.80 20.69
N HIS A 67 6.29 1.62 20.29
CA HIS A 67 4.87 1.26 20.33
C HIS A 67 4.35 0.71 18.99
N ASP A 68 5.23 0.49 17.99
CA ASP A 68 4.91 0.06 16.63
C ASP A 68 3.90 0.99 15.91
N GLU A 69 3.84 2.27 16.31
CA GLU A 69 3.00 3.29 15.67
C GLU A 69 3.64 3.81 14.36
N MET A 70 4.99 3.79 14.28
CA MET A 70 5.75 4.26 13.11
C MET A 70 6.91 3.32 12.74
N PRO A 71 7.14 3.10 11.43
CA PRO A 71 6.28 3.48 10.32
C PRO A 71 4.95 2.72 10.33
N PRO A 72 3.86 3.31 9.78
CA PRO A 72 2.55 2.67 9.82
C PRO A 72 2.47 1.52 8.80
N TRP A 73 2.75 0.32 9.23
CA TRP A 73 2.64 -0.89 8.41
C TRP A 73 2.15 -2.08 9.24
N PRO A 74 0.83 -2.25 9.38
CA PRO A 74 0.27 -3.26 10.28
C PRO A 74 0.28 -4.70 9.76
N ALA A 75 0.54 -4.94 8.47
CA ALA A 75 0.55 -6.29 7.91
C ALA A 75 1.86 -7.04 8.19
N ASP A 76 1.78 -8.29 8.63
CA ASP A 76 2.94 -9.17 8.84
C ASP A 76 3.61 -9.52 7.50
N HIS A 77 4.77 -8.91 7.26
CA HIS A 77 5.60 -9.12 6.06
C HIS A 77 6.12 -10.55 5.92
N THR A 78 6.13 -11.35 7.01
CA THR A 78 6.55 -12.76 6.97
C THR A 78 5.42 -13.69 6.53
N TYR A 79 4.18 -13.25 6.62
CA TYR A 79 3.01 -14.01 6.19
C TYR A 79 2.81 -13.96 4.68
N THR A 80 2.85 -12.77 4.09
CA THR A 80 2.83 -12.53 2.64
C THR A 80 3.43 -11.15 2.32
N SER A 81 3.87 -10.94 1.08
CA SER A 81 4.48 -9.67 0.67
C SER A 81 3.53 -8.81 -0.14
N PHE A 82 3.69 -7.49 0.01
CA PHE A 82 2.89 -6.48 -0.70
C PHE A 82 3.78 -5.44 -1.38
N ILE A 83 3.22 -4.71 -2.33
CA ILE A 83 3.88 -3.56 -2.93
C ILE A 83 3.90 -2.41 -1.91
N GLY A 84 5.01 -1.70 -1.82
CA GLY A 84 5.13 -0.54 -0.94
C GLY A 84 5.27 -0.86 0.54
N GLU A 85 5.62 -2.11 0.90
CA GLU A 85 5.92 -2.47 2.29
C GLU A 85 6.85 -1.45 2.94
N ASN A 86 6.47 -0.97 4.12
CA ASN A 86 7.26 -0.03 4.91
C ASN A 86 7.57 -0.62 6.28
N VAL A 87 8.28 -1.73 6.28
CA VAL A 87 8.64 -2.49 7.50
C VAL A 87 9.99 -2.02 8.01
N LEU A 88 10.02 -1.46 9.21
CA LEU A 88 11.25 -1.16 9.93
C LEU A 88 11.77 -2.44 10.61
N LEU A 89 12.90 -2.95 10.15
CA LEU A 89 13.49 -4.18 10.68
C LEU A 89 13.99 -3.98 12.12
N GLU A 90 14.04 -5.06 12.91
CA GLU A 90 14.48 -4.97 14.31
C GLU A 90 15.89 -4.39 14.46
N GLU A 91 16.83 -4.71 13.56
CA GLU A 91 18.15 -4.12 13.53
C GLU A 91 18.14 -2.61 13.26
N GLU A 92 17.20 -2.11 12.48
CA GLU A 92 17.02 -0.68 12.18
C GLU A 92 16.38 0.04 13.35
N LYS A 93 15.36 -0.55 14.00
CA LYS A 93 14.81 -0.06 15.28
C LYS A 93 15.91 0.09 16.31
N GLN A 94 16.73 -0.94 16.51
CA GLN A 94 17.84 -0.91 17.46
C GLN A 94 18.94 0.09 17.08
N ALA A 95 19.16 0.35 15.78
CA ALA A 95 20.11 1.36 15.34
C ALA A 95 19.65 2.78 15.74
N ILE A 96 18.36 3.10 15.52
CA ILE A 96 17.79 4.40 15.90
C ILE A 96 17.81 4.58 17.42
N ILE A 97 17.38 3.58 18.20
CA ILE A 97 17.39 3.61 19.66
C ILE A 97 18.83 3.78 20.18
N GLY A 98 19.78 2.99 19.66
CA GLY A 98 21.18 3.09 20.03
C GLY A 98 21.82 4.44 19.67
N TRP A 99 21.37 5.05 18.58
CA TRP A 99 21.79 6.40 18.20
C TRP A 99 21.32 7.45 19.21
N MET A 100 20.07 7.36 19.66
CA MET A 100 19.54 8.19 20.75
C MET A 100 20.35 7.99 22.03
N ASP A 101 20.56 6.75 22.47
CA ASP A 101 21.27 6.41 23.71
C ASP A 101 22.72 6.91 23.74
N THR A 102 23.36 7.04 22.56
CA THR A 102 24.74 7.55 22.43
C THR A 102 24.83 9.06 22.25
N GLY A 103 23.71 9.79 22.32
CA GLY A 103 23.63 11.24 22.23
C GLY A 103 23.63 11.75 20.78
N THR A 104 23.01 11.02 19.89
CA THR A 104 22.73 11.38 18.49
C THR A 104 23.94 11.91 17.71
N PRO A 105 25.09 11.21 17.64
CA PRO A 105 26.26 11.73 16.96
C PRO A 105 26.01 11.86 15.45
N GLU A 106 26.39 13.01 14.88
CA GLU A 106 26.31 13.23 13.43
C GLU A 106 27.26 12.32 12.63
N GLY A 107 28.42 12.04 13.20
CA GLY A 107 29.44 11.21 12.56
C GLY A 107 30.40 12.00 11.67
N THR A 108 31.32 11.26 11.03
CA THR A 108 32.27 11.83 10.07
C THR A 108 31.87 11.50 8.64
N GLY A 109 32.18 12.39 7.70
CA GLY A 109 31.78 12.23 6.30
C GLY A 109 30.54 13.05 5.95
N THR A 110 29.90 12.69 4.87
CA THR A 110 28.67 13.34 4.39
C THR A 110 27.57 12.32 4.37
N ALA A 111 26.40 12.66 4.86
CA ALA A 111 25.21 11.83 4.73
C ALA A 111 24.89 11.59 3.25
N PRO A 112 24.19 10.52 2.91
CA PRO A 112 23.60 10.36 1.58
C PRO A 112 22.79 11.59 1.19
N PRO A 113 22.67 11.91 -0.10
CA PRO A 113 21.77 12.98 -0.52
C PRO A 113 20.33 12.65 -0.10
N VAL A 114 19.62 13.64 0.39
CA VAL A 114 18.18 13.50 0.68
C VAL A 114 17.48 13.11 -0.62
N PRO A 115 16.67 12.04 -0.64
CA PRO A 115 15.88 11.69 -1.81
C PRO A 115 14.97 12.83 -2.25
N SER A 116 14.65 12.87 -3.52
CA SER A 116 13.62 13.78 -3.99
C SER A 116 12.26 13.14 -3.71
N TYR A 117 11.52 13.72 -2.81
CA TYR A 117 10.12 13.34 -2.58
C TYR A 117 9.24 14.16 -3.50
N ASN A 118 8.25 13.54 -4.12
CA ASN A 118 7.35 14.26 -5.01
C ASN A 118 5.94 14.29 -4.41
N ASP A 119 5.46 15.51 -4.25
CA ASP A 119 4.11 15.81 -3.78
C ASP A 119 3.14 16.02 -4.96
N GLY A 120 3.58 15.74 -6.19
CA GLY A 120 2.76 15.86 -7.39
C GLY A 120 2.00 14.59 -7.73
N TYR A 121 1.11 14.73 -8.70
CA TYR A 121 0.32 13.59 -9.18
C TYR A 121 1.18 12.59 -9.96
N VAL A 122 0.92 11.31 -9.73
CA VAL A 122 1.48 10.21 -10.51
C VAL A 122 0.82 10.16 -11.88
N ILE A 123 -0.51 10.31 -11.93
CA ILE A 123 -1.26 10.48 -13.19
C ILE A 123 -1.18 11.96 -13.58
N ALA A 124 -0.07 12.36 -14.21
CA ALA A 124 0.20 13.76 -14.53
C ALA A 124 -0.79 14.33 -15.57
N GLU A 125 -1.18 13.52 -16.56
CA GLU A 125 -2.08 13.89 -17.65
C GLU A 125 -3.29 12.92 -17.66
N PRO A 126 -4.25 13.04 -16.74
CA PRO A 126 -5.43 12.19 -16.70
C PRO A 126 -6.36 12.49 -17.89
N ASP A 127 -7.09 11.47 -18.33
CA ASP A 127 -8.12 11.63 -19.35
C ASP A 127 -9.33 12.40 -18.80
N GLU A 128 -9.66 12.20 -17.52
CA GLU A 128 -10.77 12.89 -16.86
C GLU A 128 -10.48 13.11 -15.37
N ILE A 129 -11.00 14.24 -14.85
CA ILE A 129 -10.92 14.60 -13.44
C ILE A 129 -12.34 14.91 -12.97
N PHE A 130 -12.75 14.23 -11.90
CA PHE A 130 -13.99 14.56 -11.18
C PHE A 130 -13.61 15.18 -9.84
N SER A 131 -14.27 16.28 -9.47
CA SER A 131 -14.03 16.97 -8.21
C SER A 131 -15.35 17.18 -7.51
N ILE A 132 -15.34 17.04 -6.18
CA ILE A 132 -16.53 17.35 -5.38
C ILE A 132 -16.82 18.85 -5.47
N PRO A 133 -18.08 19.28 -5.29
CA PRO A 133 -18.42 20.71 -5.17
C PRO A 133 -17.82 21.30 -3.90
N ASP A 134 -17.68 22.64 -3.87
CA ASP A 134 -17.24 23.36 -2.68
C ASP A 134 -18.11 23.02 -1.48
N TYR A 135 -17.48 22.50 -0.43
CA TYR A 135 -18.14 22.11 0.81
C TYR A 135 -17.31 22.52 2.02
N ASN A 136 -17.96 23.06 3.05
CA ASN A 136 -17.34 23.33 4.34
C ASN A 136 -17.88 22.32 5.35
N VAL A 137 -17.00 21.59 6.01
CA VAL A 137 -17.34 20.57 7.01
C VAL A 137 -18.28 21.17 8.05
N SER A 138 -19.41 20.52 8.29
CA SER A 138 -20.50 21.06 9.11
C SER A 138 -20.45 20.62 10.56
N LEU A 139 -19.91 19.41 10.81
CA LEU A 139 -19.84 18.83 12.15
C LEU A 139 -18.48 19.06 12.81
N SER A 140 -18.46 19.06 14.13
CA SER A 140 -17.24 19.15 14.92
C SER A 140 -16.63 17.78 15.28
N GLY A 141 -17.42 16.70 15.17
CA GLY A 141 -16.99 15.31 15.26
C GLY A 141 -16.69 14.73 13.89
N ASP A 142 -16.70 13.42 13.79
CA ASP A 142 -16.63 12.73 12.52
C ASP A 142 -17.80 13.15 11.61
N GLU A 143 -17.49 13.40 10.34
CA GLU A 143 -18.51 13.66 9.34
C GLU A 143 -18.27 12.79 8.10
N TYR A 144 -19.25 11.92 7.80
CA TYR A 144 -19.32 11.18 6.55
C TYR A 144 -20.27 11.88 5.60
N ARG A 145 -19.77 12.19 4.39
CA ARG A 145 -20.56 12.88 3.40
C ARG A 145 -20.35 12.32 2.01
N THR A 146 -21.45 12.03 1.35
CA THR A 146 -21.44 11.49 -0.02
C THR A 146 -21.75 12.60 -1.00
N PHE A 147 -20.85 12.79 -1.97
CA PHE A 147 -20.98 13.76 -3.05
C PHE A 147 -21.17 13.03 -4.36
N VAL A 148 -22.04 13.57 -5.22
CA VAL A 148 -22.32 13.01 -6.53
C VAL A 148 -21.84 13.96 -7.61
N VAL A 149 -21.04 13.45 -8.54
CA VAL A 149 -20.52 14.20 -9.67
C VAL A 149 -20.93 13.48 -10.95
N PRO A 150 -21.93 13.97 -11.69
CA PRO A 150 -22.39 13.32 -12.92
C PRO A 150 -21.28 13.24 -13.98
N SER A 151 -21.12 12.07 -14.59
CA SER A 151 -20.28 11.94 -15.77
C SER A 151 -20.96 12.58 -16.98
N THR A 152 -20.16 13.28 -17.78
CA THR A 152 -20.64 13.86 -19.05
C THR A 152 -20.54 12.87 -20.22
N SER A 153 -19.84 11.75 -20.05
CA SER A 153 -19.69 10.72 -21.08
C SER A 153 -20.92 9.84 -21.18
N ALA A 154 -21.49 9.75 -22.39
CA ALA A 154 -22.56 8.78 -22.70
C ALA A 154 -22.01 7.45 -23.22
N GLU A 155 -20.69 7.34 -23.39
CA GLU A 155 -20.02 6.14 -23.91
C GLU A 155 -19.35 5.39 -22.76
N ASP A 156 -19.39 4.06 -22.84
CA ASP A 156 -18.64 3.20 -21.92
C ASP A 156 -17.14 3.49 -22.01
N ARG A 157 -16.47 3.49 -20.88
CA ARG A 157 -15.02 3.67 -20.72
C ARG A 157 -14.43 2.49 -19.96
N ASN A 158 -13.12 2.45 -19.92
CA ASN A 158 -12.38 1.42 -19.22
C ASN A 158 -11.29 2.08 -18.39
N ILE A 159 -11.47 2.12 -17.08
CA ILE A 159 -10.54 2.77 -16.16
C ILE A 159 -9.31 1.88 -16.01
N GLY A 160 -8.17 2.40 -16.43
CA GLY A 160 -6.86 1.76 -16.32
C GLY A 160 -6.05 2.22 -15.12
N ALA A 161 -6.27 3.46 -14.69
CA ALA A 161 -5.64 3.99 -13.50
C ALA A 161 -6.56 4.95 -12.74
N VAL A 162 -6.43 4.96 -11.42
CA VAL A 162 -7.20 5.80 -10.49
C VAL A 162 -6.24 6.43 -9.50
N GLU A 163 -6.23 7.75 -9.42
CA GLU A 163 -5.51 8.51 -8.39
C GLU A 163 -6.47 9.45 -7.68
N LEU A 164 -6.51 9.36 -6.36
CA LEU A 164 -7.33 10.23 -5.53
C LEU A 164 -6.46 11.31 -4.89
N ASP A 165 -6.99 12.52 -4.87
CA ASP A 165 -6.41 13.65 -4.18
C ASP A 165 -7.39 14.12 -3.10
N PRO A 166 -7.01 14.05 -1.81
CA PRO A 166 -7.85 14.51 -0.70
C PRO A 166 -7.99 16.05 -0.66
N GLY A 167 -7.15 16.77 -1.39
CA GLY A 167 -7.11 18.24 -1.38
C GLY A 167 -6.65 18.86 -0.07
N ASN A 168 -6.98 18.27 1.06
CA ASN A 168 -6.54 18.69 2.40
C ASN A 168 -6.38 17.48 3.31
N THR A 169 -5.14 17.02 3.47
CA THR A 169 -4.80 15.83 4.27
C THR A 169 -4.93 16.03 5.79
N GLU A 170 -5.05 17.28 6.27
CA GLU A 170 -5.27 17.54 7.70
C GLU A 170 -6.68 17.18 8.16
N ILE A 171 -7.66 17.20 7.25
CA ILE A 171 -9.07 17.01 7.60
C ILE A 171 -9.73 15.80 6.95
N VAL A 172 -9.18 15.29 5.85
CA VAL A 172 -9.71 14.10 5.18
C VAL A 172 -9.04 12.86 5.75
N HIS A 173 -9.86 12.00 6.39
CA HIS A 173 -9.40 10.75 6.97
C HIS A 173 -9.31 9.64 5.90
N HIS A 174 -10.37 9.43 5.13
CA HIS A 174 -10.36 8.54 3.97
C HIS A 174 -11.43 8.94 2.93
N ILE A 175 -11.27 8.38 1.73
CA ILE A 175 -12.18 8.58 0.61
C ILE A 175 -12.46 7.22 -0.02
N LEU A 176 -13.74 6.93 -0.26
CA LEU A 176 -14.18 5.85 -1.15
C LEU A 176 -14.78 6.48 -2.40
N VAL A 177 -14.42 5.96 -3.58
CA VAL A 177 -14.98 6.44 -4.85
C VAL A 177 -15.64 5.29 -5.58
N PHE A 178 -16.90 5.50 -5.95
CA PHE A 178 -17.71 4.56 -6.69
C PHE A 178 -18.12 5.16 -8.03
N TYR A 179 -18.50 4.32 -8.99
CA TYR A 179 -19.45 4.73 -9.99
C TYR A 179 -20.85 4.16 -9.67
N ASP A 180 -21.89 4.91 -10.00
CA ASP A 180 -23.29 4.48 -9.85
C ASP A 180 -24.05 4.67 -11.19
N PRO A 181 -24.45 3.58 -11.86
CA PRO A 181 -25.17 3.66 -13.12
C PRO A 181 -26.68 3.89 -12.94
N THR A 182 -27.17 3.87 -11.68
CA THR A 182 -28.61 3.87 -11.37
C THR A 182 -29.21 5.24 -11.20
N ASN A 183 -28.39 6.27 -11.02
CA ASN A 183 -28.82 7.63 -10.67
C ASN A 183 -29.58 7.74 -9.32
N ILE A 184 -29.45 6.72 -8.46
CA ILE A 184 -30.07 6.72 -7.12
C ILE A 184 -29.34 7.72 -6.22
N SER A 185 -28.01 7.73 -6.28
CA SER A 185 -27.15 8.65 -5.51
C SER A 185 -27.51 10.11 -5.80
N GLN A 186 -27.77 10.47 -7.06
CA GLN A 186 -28.18 11.81 -7.44
C GLN A 186 -29.53 12.19 -6.83
N GLN A 187 -30.46 11.23 -6.70
CA GLN A 187 -31.76 11.52 -6.07
C GLN A 187 -31.63 11.85 -4.57
N PHE A 188 -30.66 11.24 -3.87
CA PHE A 188 -30.36 11.59 -2.48
C PHE A 188 -29.69 12.98 -2.39
N ASP A 189 -28.78 13.29 -3.31
CA ASP A 189 -28.15 14.60 -3.37
C ASP A 189 -29.18 15.71 -3.67
N ASP A 190 -30.05 15.52 -4.64
CA ASP A 190 -31.12 16.44 -4.99
C ASP A 190 -32.13 16.68 -3.85
N ALA A 191 -32.27 15.75 -2.94
CA ALA A 191 -33.11 15.87 -1.76
C ALA A 191 -32.48 16.68 -0.62
N THR A 192 -31.17 17.00 -0.74
CA THR A 192 -30.39 17.74 0.25
C THR A 192 -30.15 19.17 -0.25
N VAL A 193 -30.16 20.16 0.65
CA VAL A 193 -30.00 21.58 0.27
C VAL A 193 -28.49 21.91 0.09
N GLU A 194 -27.64 21.34 0.92
CA GLU A 194 -26.20 21.50 0.89
C GLU A 194 -25.60 20.52 -0.09
N PRO A 195 -24.43 20.80 -0.69
CA PRO A 195 -23.75 19.87 -1.58
C PRO A 195 -23.52 18.51 -0.92
N GLY A 196 -23.85 17.44 -1.61
CA GLY A 196 -23.80 16.09 -1.10
C GLY A 196 -24.87 15.79 -0.05
N TYR A 197 -24.92 14.57 0.44
CA TYR A 197 -25.83 14.14 1.49
C TYR A 197 -25.08 13.45 2.63
N PRO A 198 -25.57 13.53 3.88
CA PRO A 198 -24.98 12.79 4.99
C PRO A 198 -25.04 11.29 4.72
N SER A 199 -23.94 10.61 4.92
CA SER A 199 -23.86 9.15 4.95
C SER A 199 -23.34 8.68 6.30
N ASN A 200 -23.33 7.37 6.52
CA ASN A 200 -22.82 6.81 7.76
C ASN A 200 -21.44 6.14 7.55
N GLY A 201 -20.97 6.08 6.32
CA GLY A 201 -19.69 5.49 5.94
C GLY A 201 -19.80 4.05 5.42
N GLY A 202 -19.02 3.72 4.40
CA GLY A 202 -18.81 2.35 3.89
C GLY A 202 -19.97 1.70 3.14
N SER A 203 -21.07 2.40 2.93
CA SER A 203 -22.23 1.86 2.20
C SER A 203 -22.09 2.05 0.69
N PHE A 204 -22.37 0.99 -0.08
CA PHE A 204 -22.53 1.14 -1.51
C PHE A 204 -23.71 2.07 -1.83
N PRO A 205 -23.52 3.05 -2.71
CA PRO A 205 -24.57 4.02 -3.06
C PRO A 205 -25.83 3.37 -3.64
N SER A 206 -25.67 2.25 -4.34
CA SER A 206 -26.74 1.43 -4.90
C SER A 206 -26.28 -0.02 -5.05
N ASP A 207 -27.20 -0.93 -5.31
CA ASP A 207 -26.89 -2.36 -5.56
C ASP A 207 -26.07 -2.58 -6.84
N GLU A 208 -26.03 -1.60 -7.75
CA GLU A 208 -25.28 -1.66 -9.02
C GLU A 208 -24.00 -0.79 -8.98
N ALA A 209 -23.78 -0.06 -7.91
CA ALA A 209 -22.58 0.74 -7.74
C ALA A 209 -21.35 -0.14 -7.58
N GLN A 210 -20.22 0.32 -8.12
CA GLN A 210 -18.95 -0.38 -8.01
C GLN A 210 -17.90 0.52 -7.38
N LEU A 211 -17.14 0.01 -6.42
CA LEU A 211 -15.98 0.68 -5.86
C LEU A 211 -14.87 0.73 -6.92
N ILE A 212 -14.33 1.91 -7.20
CA ILE A 212 -13.25 2.12 -8.17
C ILE A 212 -11.95 2.58 -7.53
N GLY A 213 -12.00 3.17 -6.35
CA GLY A 213 -10.81 3.63 -5.65
C GLY A 213 -11.05 3.89 -4.17
N VAL A 214 -9.99 3.72 -3.41
CA VAL A 214 -9.91 4.04 -1.98
C VAL A 214 -8.68 4.92 -1.77
N TRP A 215 -8.78 5.90 -0.91
CA TRP A 215 -7.64 6.68 -0.45
C TRP A 215 -7.62 6.77 1.07
N VAL A 216 -6.45 6.54 1.64
CA VAL A 216 -6.09 6.86 3.02
C VAL A 216 -4.72 7.54 3.02
N PRO A 217 -4.32 8.23 4.09
CA PRO A 217 -3.00 8.86 4.18
C PRO A 217 -1.87 7.88 3.81
N GLY A 218 -0.99 8.29 2.90
CA GLY A 218 0.13 7.47 2.43
C GLY A 218 -0.16 6.51 1.26
N MET A 219 -1.42 6.37 0.83
CA MET A 219 -1.74 5.58 -0.37
C MET A 219 -1.42 6.32 -1.66
N GLY A 220 -0.80 5.60 -2.59
CA GLY A 220 -0.60 6.02 -3.97
C GLY A 220 -1.75 5.60 -4.90
N PRO A 221 -1.62 5.88 -6.21
CA PRO A 221 -2.63 5.51 -7.20
C PRO A 221 -2.72 3.99 -7.41
N THR A 222 -3.88 3.54 -7.84
CA THR A 222 -4.07 2.21 -8.41
C THR A 222 -3.87 2.27 -9.91
N ILE A 223 -2.86 1.57 -10.43
CA ILE A 223 -2.59 1.46 -11.88
C ILE A 223 -2.67 -0.02 -12.26
N LEU A 224 -3.61 -0.35 -13.14
CA LEU A 224 -3.83 -1.74 -13.54
C LEU A 224 -2.90 -2.14 -14.70
N PRO A 225 -2.50 -3.43 -14.82
CA PRO A 225 -1.80 -3.97 -15.98
C PRO A 225 -2.50 -3.63 -17.31
N GLU A 226 -1.76 -3.59 -18.41
CA GLU A 226 -2.23 -3.12 -19.72
C GLU A 226 -3.53 -3.82 -20.20
N ASN A 227 -3.70 -5.09 -19.86
CA ASN A 227 -4.84 -5.92 -20.29
C ASN A 227 -5.99 -5.99 -19.27
N LEU A 228 -5.94 -5.21 -18.20
CA LEU A 228 -6.96 -5.14 -17.13
C LEU A 228 -7.54 -3.74 -17.03
N ALA A 229 -8.83 -3.63 -16.75
CA ALA A 229 -9.47 -2.36 -16.44
C ALA A 229 -10.75 -2.56 -15.64
N ILE A 230 -11.19 -1.51 -14.95
CA ILE A 230 -12.52 -1.43 -14.37
C ILE A 230 -13.46 -0.91 -15.45
N GLU A 231 -14.53 -1.64 -15.76
CA GLU A 231 -15.57 -1.18 -16.67
C GLU A 231 -16.29 0.03 -16.07
N PHE A 232 -16.45 1.11 -16.84
CA PHE A 232 -17.13 2.33 -16.42
C PHE A 232 -18.25 2.61 -17.43
N PRO A 233 -19.50 2.25 -17.10
CA PRO A 233 -20.64 2.41 -18.00
C PRO A 233 -20.93 3.88 -18.30
N GLY A 234 -21.24 4.19 -19.56
CA GLY A 234 -21.59 5.54 -19.97
C GLY A 234 -22.85 6.08 -19.27
N GLY A 235 -22.77 7.32 -18.82
CA GLY A 235 -23.84 7.98 -18.07
C GLY A 235 -23.90 7.64 -16.59
N SER A 236 -22.93 6.89 -16.06
CA SER A 236 -22.81 6.66 -14.61
C SER A 236 -22.39 7.94 -13.87
N ASP A 237 -22.86 8.11 -12.65
CA ASP A 237 -22.35 9.13 -11.75
C ASP A 237 -21.08 8.65 -11.06
N ILE A 238 -20.15 9.57 -10.77
CA ILE A 238 -19.05 9.34 -9.83
C ILE A 238 -19.51 9.76 -8.45
N VAL A 239 -19.39 8.87 -7.48
CA VAL A 239 -19.86 9.05 -6.12
C VAL A 239 -18.68 8.99 -5.18
N PHE A 240 -18.44 10.08 -4.45
CA PHE A 240 -17.40 10.18 -3.43
C PHE A 240 -18.03 10.05 -2.06
N GLU A 241 -17.58 9.11 -1.27
CA GLU A 241 -17.82 9.11 0.16
C GLU A 241 -16.55 9.64 0.85
N VAL A 242 -16.67 10.75 1.55
CA VAL A 242 -15.57 11.42 2.23
C VAL A 242 -15.78 11.38 3.72
N HIS A 243 -14.80 10.85 4.45
CA HIS A 243 -14.75 10.93 5.90
C HIS A 243 -13.88 12.10 6.33
N TYR A 244 -14.47 13.07 6.99
CA TYR A 244 -13.76 14.20 7.61
C TYR A 244 -13.52 13.92 9.09
N ALA A 245 -12.26 14.07 9.52
CA ALA A 245 -11.83 13.82 10.90
C ALA A 245 -12.42 14.82 11.90
N PRO A 246 -12.55 14.46 13.18
CA PRO A 246 -12.95 15.39 14.24
C PRO A 246 -12.09 16.65 14.29
N GLY A 247 -12.73 17.79 14.52
CA GLY A 247 -12.06 19.09 14.55
C GLY A 247 -12.00 19.82 13.21
N SER A 248 -12.49 19.24 12.13
CA SER A 248 -12.49 19.80 10.77
C SER A 248 -13.58 20.86 10.52
N GLN A 249 -14.45 21.15 11.47
CA GLN A 249 -15.59 22.05 11.29
C GLN A 249 -15.20 23.42 10.72
N GLY A 250 -15.85 23.80 9.63
CA GLY A 250 -15.63 25.08 8.94
C GLY A 250 -14.44 25.07 7.99
N MET A 251 -13.68 23.99 7.92
CA MET A 251 -12.61 23.79 6.93
C MET A 251 -13.19 23.15 5.67
N SER A 252 -12.41 23.19 4.59
CA SER A 252 -12.80 22.60 3.29
C SER A 252 -11.65 21.84 2.68
N ALA A 253 -11.99 20.84 1.85
CA ALA A 253 -11.06 20.09 1.02
C ALA A 253 -11.57 20.05 -0.41
N ASN A 254 -10.67 20.16 -1.37
CA ASN A 254 -10.98 20.00 -2.79
C ASN A 254 -10.66 18.56 -3.23
N VAL A 255 -11.51 17.63 -2.79
CA VAL A 255 -11.35 16.21 -3.11
C VAL A 255 -11.59 15.97 -4.60
N GLN A 256 -10.71 15.21 -5.22
CA GLN A 256 -10.84 14.82 -6.63
C GLN A 256 -10.36 13.40 -6.91
N VAL A 257 -10.88 12.82 -7.99
CA VAL A 257 -10.35 11.60 -8.60
C VAL A 257 -9.87 11.89 -10.01
N ARG A 258 -8.69 11.37 -10.32
CA ARG A 258 -8.02 11.47 -11.60
C ARG A 258 -8.07 10.09 -12.25
N LEU A 259 -8.66 10.00 -13.44
CA LEU A 259 -8.85 8.75 -14.16
C LEU A 259 -8.04 8.75 -15.45
N GLU A 260 -7.38 7.62 -15.71
CA GLU A 260 -6.79 7.32 -17.00
C GLU A 260 -7.56 6.16 -17.64
N TYR A 261 -7.98 6.32 -18.89
CA TYR A 261 -8.75 5.32 -19.60
C TYR A 261 -7.87 4.49 -20.53
N LYS A 262 -8.26 3.23 -20.69
CA LYS A 262 -7.65 2.33 -21.67
C LYS A 262 -8.53 2.18 -22.87
N GLU A 263 -7.89 2.21 -24.05
CA GLU A 263 -8.56 1.92 -25.30
C GLU A 263 -8.81 0.41 -25.47
N LEU A 264 -9.91 0.10 -26.16
CA LEU A 264 -10.27 -1.29 -26.51
C LEU A 264 -9.29 -1.92 -27.52
N PRO A 265 -9.15 -3.24 -27.51
CA PRO A 265 -9.95 -4.17 -26.72
C PRO A 265 -9.39 -4.42 -25.34
N ILE A 266 -10.19 -4.24 -24.28
CA ILE A 266 -9.86 -4.71 -22.96
C ILE A 266 -10.07 -6.21 -22.93
N ILE A 267 -9.15 -6.88 -22.29
CA ILE A 267 -9.13 -8.34 -22.28
C ILE A 267 -9.93 -8.88 -21.12
N ARG A 268 -9.85 -8.22 -19.93
CA ARG A 268 -10.53 -8.68 -18.71
C ARG A 268 -10.97 -7.52 -17.82
N PRO A 269 -12.22 -7.55 -17.31
CA PRO A 269 -12.68 -6.63 -16.31
C PRO A 269 -12.07 -6.93 -14.94
N VAL A 270 -11.93 -5.88 -14.14
CA VAL A 270 -11.53 -5.93 -12.74
C VAL A 270 -12.72 -5.51 -11.88
N TRP A 271 -12.97 -6.26 -10.83
CA TRP A 271 -13.99 -5.97 -9.81
C TRP A 271 -13.33 -5.66 -8.48
N HIS A 272 -14.01 -4.88 -7.66
CA HIS A 272 -13.59 -4.54 -6.31
C HIS A 272 -14.78 -4.70 -5.37
N ASP A 273 -14.92 -5.89 -4.78
CA ASP A 273 -16.08 -6.29 -4.00
C ASP A 273 -15.70 -6.79 -2.60
N PRO A 274 -16.60 -6.65 -1.60
CA PRO A 274 -16.43 -7.25 -0.29
C PRO A 274 -16.73 -8.75 -0.35
N LEU A 275 -15.70 -9.58 -0.56
CA LEU A 275 -15.86 -11.04 -0.55
C LEU A 275 -16.05 -11.62 0.85
N LEU A 276 -15.64 -10.89 1.89
CA LEU A 276 -15.94 -11.15 3.30
C LEU A 276 -16.61 -9.91 3.90
N TYR A 277 -17.76 -10.08 4.55
CA TYR A 277 -18.51 -8.96 5.13
C TYR A 277 -19.24 -9.38 6.42
N HIS A 278 -19.68 -8.39 7.20
CA HIS A 278 -20.19 -8.52 8.55
C HIS A 278 -21.64 -9.05 8.68
N GLY A 279 -22.19 -9.66 7.64
CA GLY A 279 -23.54 -10.24 7.64
C GLY A 279 -23.60 -11.63 7.01
N PRO A 280 -24.73 -12.35 7.18
CA PRO A 280 -24.95 -13.62 6.54
C PRO A 280 -24.92 -13.49 5.01
N PRO A 281 -24.34 -14.48 4.27
CA PRO A 281 -23.79 -15.73 4.81
C PRO A 281 -22.34 -15.65 5.28
N SER A 282 -21.63 -14.51 5.17
CA SER A 282 -20.22 -14.43 5.50
C SER A 282 -19.94 -14.48 7.01
N LEU A 283 -20.65 -13.69 7.79
CA LEU A 283 -20.65 -13.76 9.25
C LEU A 283 -22.02 -14.23 9.74
N MET A 284 -22.08 -15.43 10.33
CA MET A 284 -23.35 -16.06 10.75
C MET A 284 -23.83 -15.59 12.12
N GLU A 285 -22.92 -15.17 12.99
CA GLU A 285 -23.23 -14.58 14.28
C GLU A 285 -23.28 -13.05 14.16
N PRO A 286 -24.12 -12.37 14.92
CA PRO A 286 -24.12 -10.89 14.92
C PRO A 286 -22.77 -10.35 15.37
N LEU A 287 -22.25 -9.35 14.67
CA LEU A 287 -21.08 -8.58 15.13
C LEU A 287 -21.53 -7.73 16.33
N PHE A 288 -21.21 -8.23 17.53
CA PHE A 288 -21.58 -7.61 18.79
C PHE A 288 -20.52 -7.88 19.84
N ILE A 289 -19.89 -6.85 20.36
CA ILE A 289 -18.76 -6.92 21.29
C ILE A 289 -19.23 -6.35 22.64
N PRO A 290 -19.53 -7.22 23.64
CA PRO A 290 -19.92 -6.75 24.95
C PRO A 290 -18.84 -5.90 25.64
N ALA A 291 -19.26 -4.96 26.46
CA ALA A 291 -18.35 -4.16 27.28
C ALA A 291 -17.41 -5.05 28.13
N ASN A 292 -16.16 -4.64 28.26
CA ASN A 292 -15.12 -5.32 29.02
C ASN A 292 -14.82 -6.76 28.54
N THR A 293 -14.91 -6.99 27.22
CA THR A 293 -14.56 -8.28 26.62
C THR A 293 -13.59 -8.11 25.45
N ILE A 294 -12.77 -9.14 25.24
CA ILE A 294 -12.03 -9.37 24.00
C ILE A 294 -12.74 -10.52 23.28
N GLN A 295 -13.06 -10.34 22.00
CA GLN A 295 -13.81 -11.31 21.22
C GLN A 295 -13.24 -11.51 19.83
N GLU A 296 -13.18 -12.76 19.39
CA GLU A 296 -12.80 -13.12 18.01
C GLU A 296 -14.06 -13.51 17.23
N PHE A 297 -14.10 -13.06 15.96
CA PHE A 297 -15.14 -13.43 15.00
C PHE A 297 -14.52 -14.13 13.81
N HIS A 298 -15.30 -15.04 13.19
CA HIS A 298 -14.89 -15.81 12.05
C HIS A 298 -15.86 -15.66 10.88
N GLN A 299 -15.36 -15.11 9.79
CA GLN A 299 -16.07 -14.99 8.51
C GLN A 299 -15.69 -16.12 7.56
N VAL A 300 -16.65 -16.48 6.69
CA VAL A 300 -16.47 -17.50 5.65
C VAL A 300 -17.17 -17.02 4.38
N SER A 301 -16.48 -17.00 3.24
CA SER A 301 -17.10 -16.67 1.95
C SER A 301 -17.94 -17.82 1.42
N GLN A 302 -18.69 -17.55 0.35
CA GLN A 302 -19.15 -18.62 -0.54
C GLN A 302 -17.95 -19.23 -1.28
N GLU A 303 -18.14 -20.45 -1.81
CA GLU A 303 -17.13 -21.08 -2.66
C GLU A 303 -16.87 -20.23 -3.91
N ALA A 304 -15.60 -20.06 -4.28
CA ALA A 304 -15.24 -19.39 -5.52
C ALA A 304 -15.84 -20.15 -6.71
N PRO A 305 -16.71 -19.50 -7.52
CA PRO A 305 -17.40 -20.20 -8.60
C PRO A 305 -16.51 -20.58 -9.77
N ILE A 306 -15.36 -19.92 -9.89
CA ILE A 306 -14.32 -20.11 -10.92
C ILE A 306 -12.97 -19.77 -10.33
N ASP A 307 -11.89 -20.05 -11.07
CA ASP A 307 -10.56 -19.56 -10.70
C ASP A 307 -10.50 -18.02 -10.79
N LEU A 308 -9.99 -17.38 -9.74
CA LEU A 308 -9.83 -15.93 -9.65
C LEU A 308 -8.36 -15.54 -9.50
N SER A 309 -7.99 -14.43 -10.11
CA SER A 309 -6.71 -13.73 -9.86
C SER A 309 -6.95 -12.57 -8.94
N ILE A 310 -6.44 -12.66 -7.73
CA ILE A 310 -6.55 -11.61 -6.70
C ILE A 310 -5.39 -10.61 -6.89
N ILE A 311 -5.72 -9.33 -7.00
CA ILE A 311 -4.80 -8.21 -7.25
C ILE A 311 -4.43 -7.53 -5.93
N SER A 312 -5.44 -7.17 -5.13
CA SER A 312 -5.26 -6.53 -3.82
C SER A 312 -6.38 -6.90 -2.87
N LEU A 313 -6.22 -6.54 -1.61
CA LEU A 313 -7.29 -6.60 -0.62
C LEU A 313 -7.23 -5.41 0.32
N PHE A 314 -8.39 -5.10 0.93
CA PHE A 314 -8.57 -4.00 1.86
C PHE A 314 -9.37 -4.50 3.07
N PRO A 315 -8.70 -4.93 4.16
CA PRO A 315 -9.36 -5.28 5.42
C PRO A 315 -9.82 -4.02 6.14
N HIS A 316 -11.03 -4.02 6.68
CA HIS A 316 -11.63 -2.88 7.35
C HIS A 316 -12.34 -3.28 8.64
N MET A 317 -11.99 -2.60 9.72
CA MET A 317 -12.60 -2.61 11.04
C MET A 317 -12.61 -1.18 11.59
N HIS A 318 -13.24 -0.96 12.75
CA HIS A 318 -13.19 0.33 13.45
C HIS A 318 -12.25 0.28 14.68
N LEU A 319 -12.54 1.13 15.69
CA LEU A 319 -11.62 1.44 16.80
C LEU A 319 -11.35 0.28 17.77
N LEU A 320 -12.25 -0.71 17.85
CA LEU A 320 -12.03 -1.87 18.72
C LEU A 320 -11.22 -2.98 18.04
N GLY A 321 -11.02 -2.92 16.72
CA GLY A 321 -10.27 -3.90 15.95
C GLY A 321 -8.82 -4.01 16.41
N GLN A 322 -8.32 -5.24 16.58
CA GLN A 322 -6.94 -5.51 17.01
C GLN A 322 -6.16 -6.35 16.00
N THR A 323 -6.80 -7.36 15.44
CA THR A 323 -6.16 -8.25 14.47
C THR A 323 -7.12 -8.61 13.35
N TYR A 324 -6.60 -8.83 12.13
CA TYR A 324 -7.41 -9.35 11.03
C TYR A 324 -6.58 -10.24 10.11
N LYS A 325 -6.90 -11.53 10.10
CA LYS A 325 -6.22 -12.53 9.27
C LYS A 325 -7.14 -13.07 8.19
N VAL A 326 -6.66 -13.09 6.93
CA VAL A 326 -7.42 -13.61 5.79
C VAL A 326 -6.61 -14.62 5.00
N PHE A 327 -7.24 -15.75 4.68
CA PHE A 327 -6.67 -16.80 3.83
C PHE A 327 -7.77 -17.56 3.09
N GLY A 328 -7.42 -18.22 2.00
CA GLY A 328 -8.28 -19.16 1.29
C GLY A 328 -7.93 -20.62 1.64
N LEU A 329 -8.94 -21.46 1.72
CA LEU A 329 -8.78 -22.93 1.72
C LEU A 329 -9.28 -23.50 0.40
N THR A 330 -8.45 -24.27 -0.29
CA THR A 330 -8.82 -24.98 -1.52
C THR A 330 -9.67 -26.23 -1.19
N GLU A 331 -10.24 -26.87 -2.19
CA GLU A 331 -10.93 -28.17 -2.00
C GLU A 331 -10.02 -29.24 -1.38
N GLU A 332 -8.70 -29.20 -1.69
CA GLU A 332 -7.68 -30.10 -1.15
C GLU A 332 -7.22 -29.69 0.25
N GLN A 333 -7.77 -28.61 0.82
CA GLN A 333 -7.39 -28.03 2.12
C GLN A 333 -6.00 -27.39 2.13
N ASP A 334 -5.48 -27.02 0.97
CA ASP A 334 -4.29 -26.19 0.89
C ASP A 334 -4.61 -24.74 1.21
N THR A 335 -3.69 -24.04 1.87
CA THR A 335 -3.88 -22.66 2.29
C THR A 335 -3.31 -21.67 1.26
N VAL A 336 -4.15 -20.79 0.74
CA VAL A 336 -3.75 -19.59 0.00
C VAL A 336 -3.67 -18.42 0.97
N ARG A 337 -2.45 -17.93 1.26
CA ARG A 337 -2.24 -16.83 2.21
C ARG A 337 -2.53 -15.50 1.55
N PHE A 338 -3.37 -14.65 2.19
CA PHE A 338 -3.67 -13.31 1.73
C PHE A 338 -3.06 -12.26 2.63
N ILE A 339 -3.49 -12.15 3.89
CA ILE A 339 -2.96 -11.14 4.82
C ILE A 339 -3.05 -11.65 6.28
N ASP A 340 -2.12 -11.19 7.09
CA ASP A 340 -2.16 -11.29 8.55
C ASP A 340 -1.83 -9.90 9.11
N VAL A 341 -2.82 -9.26 9.71
CA VAL A 341 -2.67 -7.97 10.41
C VAL A 341 -2.72 -8.29 11.89
N ASP A 342 -1.59 -8.26 12.56
CA ASP A 342 -1.45 -8.60 13.97
C ASP A 342 -1.53 -7.39 14.91
N HIS A 343 -1.42 -6.18 14.36
CA HIS A 343 -1.60 -4.90 15.02
C HIS A 343 -2.43 -3.97 14.15
N TYR A 344 -3.76 -4.15 14.17
CA TYR A 344 -4.65 -3.31 13.38
C TYR A 344 -4.77 -1.91 14.00
N ASP A 345 -4.60 -0.89 13.17
CA ASP A 345 -4.83 0.50 13.54
C ASP A 345 -5.85 1.13 12.58
N PHE A 346 -6.94 1.62 13.14
CA PHE A 346 -8.02 2.29 12.40
C PHE A 346 -7.54 3.49 11.58
N HIS A 347 -6.46 4.18 12.00
CA HIS A 347 -5.92 5.35 11.32
C HIS A 347 -5.10 4.96 10.06
N TRP A 348 -4.68 3.68 9.94
CA TRP A 348 -3.82 3.19 8.88
C TRP A 348 -4.43 2.01 8.12
N GLN A 349 -5.51 2.30 7.39
CA GLN A 349 -6.29 1.32 6.65
C GLN A 349 -5.81 1.24 5.19
N PHE A 350 -4.82 0.39 4.92
CA PHE A 350 -4.24 0.27 3.58
C PHE A 350 -5.01 -0.69 2.67
N SER A 351 -5.02 -0.38 1.37
CA SER A 351 -5.25 -1.37 0.32
C SER A 351 -3.93 -2.07 -0.01
N TYR A 352 -3.85 -3.34 0.28
CA TYR A 352 -2.64 -4.15 0.15
C TYR A 352 -2.59 -4.81 -1.22
N MET A 353 -1.75 -4.29 -2.13
CA MET A 353 -1.56 -4.84 -3.46
C MET A 353 -0.43 -5.88 -3.46
N PHE A 354 -0.68 -7.03 -4.09
CA PHE A 354 0.33 -8.09 -4.20
C PHE A 354 1.40 -7.75 -5.25
N PRO A 355 2.65 -8.22 -5.10
CA PRO A 355 3.68 -8.07 -6.14
C PRO A 355 3.33 -8.79 -7.46
N THR A 356 2.59 -9.88 -7.37
CA THR A 356 2.00 -10.63 -8.48
C THR A 356 0.59 -11.07 -8.12
N MET A 357 -0.28 -11.28 -9.10
CA MET A 357 -1.64 -11.75 -8.81
C MET A 357 -1.60 -13.11 -8.12
N LYS A 358 -2.49 -13.29 -7.12
CA LYS A 358 -2.62 -14.56 -6.40
C LYS A 358 -3.79 -15.36 -6.94
N LEU A 359 -3.54 -16.60 -7.30
CA LEU A 359 -4.60 -17.53 -7.69
C LEU A 359 -5.44 -17.94 -6.47
N LEU A 360 -6.75 -17.73 -6.56
CA LEU A 360 -7.76 -18.36 -5.72
C LEU A 360 -8.48 -19.40 -6.59
N PRO A 361 -8.20 -20.72 -6.45
CA PRO A 361 -8.80 -21.76 -7.27
C PRO A 361 -10.31 -21.86 -7.10
N GLN A 362 -11.01 -22.32 -8.16
CA GLN A 362 -12.43 -22.71 -8.07
C GLN A 362 -12.66 -23.65 -6.88
N GLY A 363 -13.80 -23.53 -6.20
CA GLY A 363 -14.14 -24.33 -5.02
C GLY A 363 -13.45 -23.86 -3.72
N SER A 364 -12.51 -22.91 -3.80
CA SER A 364 -11.88 -22.36 -2.60
C SER A 364 -12.86 -21.51 -1.80
N VAL A 365 -12.66 -21.50 -0.49
CA VAL A 365 -13.43 -20.70 0.47
C VAL A 365 -12.49 -19.74 1.20
N LEU A 366 -12.85 -18.45 1.25
CA LEU A 366 -12.13 -17.46 2.04
C LEU A 366 -12.54 -17.55 3.51
N HIS A 367 -11.56 -17.40 4.40
CA HIS A 367 -11.73 -17.31 5.84
C HIS A 367 -11.14 -16.01 6.34
N GLY A 368 -11.90 -15.28 7.17
CA GLY A 368 -11.45 -14.09 7.88
C GLY A 368 -11.59 -14.29 9.39
N TYR A 369 -10.53 -14.05 10.14
CA TYR A 369 -10.54 -14.01 11.59
C TYR A 369 -10.17 -12.63 12.07
N ALA A 370 -11.01 -12.02 12.90
CA ALA A 370 -10.76 -10.70 13.46
C ALA A 370 -10.98 -10.71 14.98
N THR A 371 -10.08 -10.05 15.71
CA THR A 371 -10.19 -9.88 17.16
C THR A 371 -10.49 -8.43 17.48
N TYR A 372 -11.41 -8.21 18.42
CA TYR A 372 -11.82 -6.90 18.94
C TYR A 372 -11.57 -6.83 20.44
N ASP A 373 -11.07 -5.70 20.90
CA ASP A 373 -10.86 -5.41 22.32
C ASP A 373 -11.75 -4.26 22.78
N ASN A 374 -12.83 -4.58 23.50
CA ASN A 374 -13.73 -3.62 24.12
C ASN A 374 -13.48 -3.51 25.64
N THR A 375 -12.19 -3.40 26.03
CA THR A 375 -11.78 -3.21 27.43
C THR A 375 -11.26 -1.79 27.69
N GLU A 376 -11.02 -1.43 28.95
CA GLU A 376 -10.39 -0.15 29.32
C GLU A 376 -8.89 -0.12 28.97
N GLU A 377 -8.26 -1.25 28.74
CA GLU A 377 -6.87 -1.37 28.32
C GLU A 377 -6.64 -1.00 26.84
N ASN A 378 -7.70 -1.08 26.01
CA ASN A 378 -7.64 -0.58 24.64
C ASN A 378 -7.69 0.95 24.63
N HIS A 379 -6.56 1.58 24.34
CA HIS A 379 -6.44 3.06 24.29
C HIS A 379 -7.25 3.70 23.17
N HIS A 380 -7.64 2.93 22.14
CA HIS A 380 -8.52 3.37 21.04
C HIS A 380 -10.00 3.19 21.35
N ASN A 381 -10.37 2.60 22.50
CA ASN A 381 -11.78 2.44 22.87
C ASN A 381 -12.45 3.83 23.02
N PRO A 382 -13.48 4.15 22.21
CA PRO A 382 -14.10 5.47 22.23
C PRO A 382 -14.93 5.74 23.50
N SER A 383 -15.14 4.71 24.33
CA SER A 383 -16.02 4.78 25.52
C SER A 383 -15.28 4.37 26.79
N ILE A 384 -15.19 5.27 27.77
CA ILE A 384 -14.68 4.99 29.12
C ILE A 384 -15.72 5.43 30.15
N PRO A 385 -16.33 4.49 30.89
CA PRO A 385 -16.13 3.04 30.83
C PRO A 385 -16.66 2.43 29.52
N PRO A 386 -16.15 1.25 29.12
CA PRO A 386 -16.62 0.56 27.92
C PRO A 386 -18.12 0.31 27.92
N ILE A 387 -18.75 0.38 26.76
CA ILE A 387 -20.16 0.06 26.52
C ILE A 387 -20.28 -1.06 25.49
N ASP A 388 -21.42 -1.72 25.42
CA ASP A 388 -21.67 -2.70 24.37
C ASP A 388 -21.63 -2.04 23.00
N VAL A 389 -20.88 -2.62 22.04
CA VAL A 389 -20.73 -2.13 20.67
C VAL A 389 -21.27 -3.19 19.70
N GLY A 390 -22.05 -2.77 18.73
CA GLY A 390 -22.62 -3.62 17.70
C GLY A 390 -22.21 -3.20 16.30
N LEU A 391 -22.74 -3.93 15.32
CA LEU A 391 -22.59 -3.60 13.91
C LEU A 391 -23.17 -2.21 13.64
N GLY A 392 -22.40 -1.38 12.95
CA GLY A 392 -22.82 -0.08 12.45
C GLY A 392 -21.72 0.59 11.63
N GLU A 393 -22.09 1.67 10.96
CA GLU A 393 -21.21 2.39 10.02
C GLU A 393 -20.48 3.56 10.70
N GLY A 394 -20.91 3.98 11.90
CA GLY A 394 -20.23 5.04 12.66
C GLY A 394 -18.93 4.56 13.27
N THR A 395 -17.94 5.44 13.38
CA THR A 395 -16.60 5.15 13.93
C THR A 395 -16.63 4.49 15.32
N THR A 396 -17.68 4.78 16.11
CA THR A 396 -17.89 4.20 17.45
C THR A 396 -18.68 2.89 17.46
N ASP A 397 -19.25 2.49 16.31
CA ASP A 397 -19.78 1.17 16.06
C ASP A 397 -18.66 0.25 15.56
N GLU A 398 -18.96 -0.97 15.10
CA GLU A 398 -17.96 -1.85 14.53
C GLU A 398 -18.34 -2.45 13.19
N MET A 399 -17.33 -2.66 12.35
CA MET A 399 -17.42 -3.35 11.07
C MET A 399 -16.43 -4.52 11.02
N MET A 400 -16.68 -5.48 10.14
CA MET A 400 -15.79 -6.55 9.76
C MET A 400 -15.96 -6.83 8.27
N ILE A 401 -15.13 -6.22 7.43
CA ILE A 401 -15.22 -6.33 5.97
C ILE A 401 -13.81 -6.54 5.40
N CYS A 402 -13.71 -7.35 4.35
CA CYS A 402 -12.52 -7.38 3.52
C CYS A 402 -12.92 -7.29 2.06
N PHE A 403 -12.55 -6.18 1.43
CA PHE A 403 -12.70 -5.99 -0.01
C PHE A 403 -11.56 -6.67 -0.75
N PHE A 404 -11.86 -7.17 -1.95
CA PHE A 404 -10.89 -7.77 -2.84
C PHE A 404 -10.99 -7.13 -4.22
N MET A 405 -9.85 -6.73 -4.77
CA MET A 405 -9.73 -6.40 -6.18
C MET A 405 -9.30 -7.67 -6.92
N TYR A 406 -10.06 -8.07 -7.93
CA TYR A 406 -9.83 -9.35 -8.61
C TYR A 406 -10.32 -9.35 -10.06
N THR A 407 -9.89 -10.35 -10.80
CA THR A 407 -10.33 -10.65 -12.17
C THR A 407 -10.43 -12.16 -12.37
N PHE A 408 -10.95 -12.60 -13.52
CA PHE A 408 -10.87 -14.02 -13.91
C PHE A 408 -9.43 -14.45 -14.07
N TYR A 409 -9.09 -15.63 -13.58
CA TYR A 409 -7.75 -16.18 -13.76
C TYR A 409 -7.50 -16.61 -15.21
N LEU A 410 -6.34 -16.26 -15.73
CA LEU A 410 -5.75 -16.86 -16.92
C LEU A 410 -4.39 -17.47 -16.57
N PRO A 411 -4.04 -18.64 -17.18
CA PRO A 411 -2.74 -19.27 -16.92
C PRO A 411 -1.58 -18.31 -17.17
N GLY A 412 -0.76 -18.11 -16.15
CA GLY A 412 0.37 -17.20 -16.18
C GLY A 412 0.19 -15.88 -15.41
N ASP A 413 -1.01 -15.61 -14.89
CA ASP A 413 -1.30 -14.41 -14.10
C ASP A 413 -0.40 -14.28 -12.86
N GLU A 414 -0.07 -15.41 -12.24
CA GLU A 414 0.84 -15.49 -11.11
C GLU A 414 2.26 -15.01 -11.43
N ASN A 415 2.58 -14.81 -12.71
CA ASN A 415 3.86 -14.28 -13.19
C ASN A 415 3.76 -12.82 -13.67
N ILE A 416 2.57 -12.24 -13.69
CA ILE A 416 2.39 -10.83 -14.03
C ILE A 416 2.82 -9.98 -12.84
N SER A 417 3.91 -9.23 -13.01
CA SER A 417 4.36 -8.29 -11.99
C SER A 417 3.41 -7.11 -11.92
N LEU A 418 2.89 -6.85 -10.74
CA LEU A 418 2.14 -5.63 -10.41
C LEU A 418 3.09 -4.53 -9.88
N VAL A 419 4.33 -4.88 -9.53
CA VAL A 419 5.40 -3.94 -9.19
C VAL A 419 5.73 -3.09 -10.42
N GLY A 420 5.72 -1.77 -10.27
CA GLY A 420 5.92 -0.82 -11.38
C GLY A 420 4.62 -0.40 -12.08
N VAL A 421 3.48 -0.91 -11.65
CA VAL A 421 2.14 -0.43 -12.05
C VAL A 421 1.63 0.62 -11.04
N THR A 422 2.12 0.57 -9.80
CA THR A 422 1.79 1.51 -8.71
C THR A 422 3.01 2.24 -8.16
N GLU A 423 4.21 1.94 -8.68
CA GLU A 423 5.41 2.63 -8.25
C GLU A 423 5.34 4.09 -8.64
N ASN A 424 5.59 4.91 -7.64
CA ASN A 424 5.84 6.35 -7.77
C ASN A 424 6.71 6.60 -9.02
N PRO A 425 6.36 7.49 -9.97
CA PRO A 425 7.17 7.81 -11.14
C PRO A 425 8.59 8.31 -10.81
N TYR A 426 8.93 8.38 -9.53
CA TYR A 426 10.26 8.76 -9.03
C TYR A 426 11.26 7.62 -8.89
N ASP A 427 10.85 6.37 -8.98
CA ASP A 427 11.75 5.43 -9.61
C ASP A 427 11.81 5.83 -11.09
N GLU A 428 12.54 6.90 -11.39
CA GLU A 428 13.06 7.06 -12.73
C GLU A 428 13.74 5.74 -13.05
N LYS A 429 13.00 4.84 -13.72
CA LYS A 429 13.63 3.79 -14.53
C LYS A 429 14.44 4.58 -15.54
N GLN A 430 15.64 5.02 -15.10
CA GLN A 430 16.56 5.65 -16.02
C GLN A 430 16.80 4.59 -17.08
N PRO A 431 16.30 4.82 -18.31
CA PRO A 431 16.46 3.83 -19.35
C PRO A 431 17.96 3.63 -19.52
N LEU A 432 18.44 2.47 -19.08
CA LEU A 432 19.82 2.15 -19.30
C LEU A 432 20.03 1.97 -20.80
N PHE A 433 21.06 2.61 -21.33
CA PHE A 433 21.37 2.45 -22.75
C PHE A 433 22.07 1.11 -22.98
N ALA A 434 21.48 0.31 -23.88
CA ALA A 434 22.05 -0.94 -24.35
C ALA A 434 22.72 -0.75 -25.71
N TRP A 435 24.00 -1.14 -25.81
CA TRP A 435 24.73 -1.05 -27.07
C TRP A 435 25.73 -2.22 -27.27
N PRO A 436 26.01 -2.70 -28.51
CA PRO A 436 25.24 -2.34 -29.71
C PRO A 436 23.79 -2.83 -29.62
N ASN A 437 22.89 -2.10 -30.26
CA ASN A 437 21.49 -2.50 -30.37
C ASN A 437 21.00 -2.24 -31.80
N PRO A 438 20.75 -3.27 -32.62
CA PRO A 438 20.74 -4.73 -32.31
C PRO A 438 22.13 -5.32 -32.00
N ALA A 439 22.14 -6.31 -31.08
CA ALA A 439 23.33 -7.01 -30.59
C ALA A 439 23.51 -8.40 -31.24
N ASP A 440 24.74 -8.85 -31.36
CA ASP A 440 25.06 -10.19 -31.85
C ASP A 440 25.56 -11.13 -30.73
N GLU A 441 26.79 -11.03 -30.30
CA GLU A 441 27.41 -11.94 -29.32
C GLU A 441 27.30 -11.40 -27.89
N SER A 442 27.22 -10.07 -27.73
CA SER A 442 27.08 -9.43 -26.42
C SER A 442 26.41 -8.07 -26.52
N VAL A 443 25.79 -7.63 -25.44
CA VAL A 443 25.28 -6.29 -25.25
C VAL A 443 25.89 -5.67 -24.01
N THR A 444 26.26 -4.40 -24.07
CA THR A 444 26.74 -3.61 -22.94
C THR A 444 25.65 -2.65 -22.51
N ILE A 445 25.46 -2.52 -21.22
CA ILE A 445 24.46 -1.64 -20.62
C ILE A 445 25.21 -0.70 -19.69
N ASP A 446 25.05 0.60 -19.91
CA ASP A 446 25.64 1.61 -19.04
C ASP A 446 24.81 1.67 -17.75
N ILE A 447 25.43 1.35 -16.60
CA ILE A 447 24.80 1.45 -15.29
C ILE A 447 25.29 2.72 -14.58
N PRO A 448 24.44 3.37 -13.76
CA PRO A 448 24.86 4.57 -13.02
C PRO A 448 26.11 4.35 -12.19
N ASN A 449 26.98 5.34 -12.10
CA ASN A 449 28.30 5.21 -11.44
C ASN A 449 28.23 4.91 -9.93
N HIS A 450 27.10 5.14 -9.30
CA HIS A 450 26.85 4.80 -7.89
C HIS A 450 26.49 3.32 -7.71
N ILE A 451 26.13 2.61 -8.80
CA ILE A 451 25.89 1.18 -8.78
C ILE A 451 27.23 0.45 -8.84
N GLY A 452 27.52 -0.31 -7.82
CA GLY A 452 28.71 -1.17 -7.75
C GLY A 452 28.52 -2.47 -8.53
N ILE A 453 28.35 -3.58 -7.82
CA ILE A 453 27.95 -4.87 -8.38
C ILE A 453 26.45 -5.03 -8.07
N PRO A 454 25.57 -5.07 -9.08
CA PRO A 454 24.13 -5.21 -8.85
C PRO A 454 23.79 -6.43 -8.00
N ASP A 455 22.82 -6.31 -7.12
CA ASP A 455 22.34 -7.42 -6.29
C ASP A 455 21.72 -8.51 -7.15
N ARG A 456 20.98 -8.11 -8.19
CA ARG A 456 20.32 -9.03 -9.13
C ARG A 456 20.30 -8.46 -10.54
N VAL A 457 20.45 -9.37 -11.51
CA VAL A 457 20.27 -9.07 -12.93
C VAL A 457 19.37 -10.13 -13.53
N PHE A 458 18.25 -9.71 -14.09
CA PHE A 458 17.29 -10.59 -14.75
C PHE A 458 17.26 -10.29 -16.25
N LEU A 459 17.02 -11.32 -17.04
CA LEU A 459 16.89 -11.24 -18.49
C LEU A 459 15.59 -11.91 -18.91
N TYR A 460 14.77 -11.20 -19.68
CA TYR A 460 13.46 -11.69 -20.15
C TYR A 460 13.40 -11.55 -21.67
N ASP A 461 12.71 -12.48 -22.35
CA ASP A 461 12.31 -12.31 -23.75
C ASP A 461 11.02 -11.51 -23.89
N GLY A 462 10.61 -11.26 -25.15
CA GLY A 462 9.39 -10.52 -25.45
C GLY A 462 8.09 -11.20 -25.01
N SER A 463 8.12 -12.46 -24.56
CA SER A 463 6.99 -13.17 -23.96
C SER A 463 6.99 -13.13 -22.42
N GLY A 464 8.02 -12.49 -21.82
CA GLY A 464 8.19 -12.44 -20.35
C GLY A 464 8.90 -13.66 -19.76
N LYS A 465 9.38 -14.60 -20.60
CA LYS A 465 10.12 -15.75 -20.11
C LYS A 465 11.50 -15.32 -19.63
N GLN A 466 11.84 -15.70 -18.38
CA GLN A 466 13.12 -15.41 -17.77
C GLN A 466 14.22 -16.36 -18.24
N PHE A 467 15.43 -15.80 -18.41
CA PHE A 467 16.65 -16.51 -18.75
C PHE A 467 17.75 -16.22 -17.71
N ASN A 468 18.66 -17.16 -17.53
CA ASN A 468 19.86 -16.90 -16.74
C ASN A 468 20.75 -15.92 -17.49
N ALA A 469 21.11 -14.82 -16.83
CA ALA A 469 22.00 -13.82 -17.38
C ALA A 469 23.47 -14.21 -17.10
N ASP A 470 24.29 -14.46 -18.13
CA ASP A 470 25.77 -14.54 -18.00
C ASP A 470 26.33 -13.14 -18.24
N TYR A 471 26.76 -12.46 -17.18
CA TYR A 471 27.18 -11.07 -17.25
C TYR A 471 28.47 -10.80 -16.47
N THR A 472 29.10 -9.70 -16.80
CA THR A 472 30.23 -9.12 -16.06
C THR A 472 30.01 -7.63 -15.84
N VAL A 473 30.41 -7.12 -14.66
CA VAL A 473 30.31 -5.69 -14.34
C VAL A 473 31.73 -5.11 -14.22
N SER A 474 31.96 -3.98 -14.88
CA SER A 474 33.25 -3.28 -14.82
C SER A 474 33.09 -1.82 -15.25
N GLY A 475 33.61 -0.87 -14.45
CA GLY A 475 33.73 0.53 -14.82
C GLY A 475 32.40 1.22 -15.17
N GLY A 476 31.33 0.96 -14.42
CA GLY A 476 30.00 1.54 -14.69
C GLY A 476 29.26 0.92 -15.88
N THR A 477 29.67 -0.29 -16.30
CA THR A 477 29.00 -1.02 -17.38
C THR A 477 28.72 -2.46 -16.98
N LEU A 478 27.57 -2.98 -17.39
CA LEU A 478 27.19 -4.37 -17.31
C LEU A 478 27.23 -4.96 -18.73
N ARG A 479 28.02 -6.00 -18.93
CA ARG A 479 28.11 -6.69 -20.21
C ARG A 479 27.49 -8.08 -20.12
N LEU A 480 26.45 -8.31 -20.91
CA LEU A 480 25.76 -9.59 -21.06
C LEU A 480 26.28 -10.36 -22.27
N LYS A 481 26.43 -11.67 -22.10
CA LYS A 481 26.66 -12.61 -23.22
C LYS A 481 25.32 -13.12 -23.74
N LEU A 482 25.23 -13.24 -25.06
CA LEU A 482 24.00 -13.56 -25.77
C LEU A 482 24.06 -14.89 -26.54
N ASP A 483 25.13 -15.68 -26.36
CA ASP A 483 25.43 -16.87 -27.17
C ASP A 483 24.28 -17.90 -27.18
N ASP A 484 23.57 -18.05 -26.08
CA ASP A 484 22.50 -19.02 -25.89
C ASP A 484 21.07 -18.46 -26.16
N LEU A 485 21.00 -17.21 -26.63
CA LEU A 485 19.70 -16.55 -26.86
C LEU A 485 19.28 -16.64 -28.33
N ALA A 486 18.02 -16.92 -28.57
CA ALA A 486 17.42 -16.84 -29.91
C ALA A 486 17.33 -15.38 -30.40
N PRO A 487 17.27 -15.12 -31.71
CA PRO A 487 16.92 -13.80 -32.22
C PRO A 487 15.57 -13.31 -31.67
N GLY A 488 15.51 -12.07 -31.18
CA GLY A 488 14.31 -11.51 -30.57
C GLY A 488 14.54 -10.25 -29.78
N ILE A 489 13.48 -9.73 -29.17
CA ILE A 489 13.52 -8.60 -28.24
C ILE A 489 13.71 -9.13 -26.82
N TYR A 490 14.65 -8.53 -26.10
CA TYR A 490 14.96 -8.87 -24.72
C TYR A 490 14.92 -7.65 -23.83
N GLN A 491 14.54 -7.86 -22.58
CA GLN A 491 14.59 -6.86 -21.52
C GLN A 491 15.54 -7.33 -20.42
N VAL A 492 16.44 -6.43 -20.02
CA VAL A 492 17.31 -6.61 -18.85
C VAL A 492 16.79 -5.77 -17.72
N SER A 493 16.72 -6.37 -16.55
CA SER A 493 16.34 -5.75 -15.29
C SER A 493 17.52 -5.85 -14.33
N VAL A 494 18.00 -4.71 -13.86
CA VAL A 494 19.13 -4.59 -12.94
C VAL A 494 18.60 -4.03 -11.62
N ILE A 495 18.83 -4.75 -10.52
CA ILE A 495 18.37 -4.35 -9.19
C ILE A 495 19.59 -4.16 -8.28
N GLU A 496 19.62 -3.03 -7.57
CA GLU A 496 20.57 -2.74 -6.50
C GLU A 496 19.84 -2.00 -5.37
N GLY A 497 19.76 -2.62 -4.19
CA GLY A 497 18.92 -2.15 -3.10
C GLY A 497 17.46 -2.06 -3.55
N GLN A 498 16.89 -0.87 -3.45
CA GLN A 498 15.54 -0.58 -3.95
C GLN A 498 15.53 -0.02 -5.39
N ALA A 499 16.69 0.29 -5.96
CA ALA A 499 16.75 0.84 -7.30
C ALA A 499 16.58 -0.23 -8.37
N HIS A 500 15.66 0.00 -9.31
CA HIS A 500 15.34 -0.90 -10.40
C HIS A 500 15.56 -0.22 -11.75
N PHE A 501 16.51 -0.71 -12.52
CA PHE A 501 16.87 -0.19 -13.84
C PHE A 501 16.46 -1.18 -14.91
N VAL A 502 15.96 -0.67 -16.04
CA VAL A 502 15.51 -1.52 -17.15
C VAL A 502 16.15 -1.06 -18.46
N SER A 503 16.58 -2.01 -19.27
CA SER A 503 17.04 -1.76 -20.64
C SER A 503 16.44 -2.78 -21.59
N ARG A 504 16.21 -2.37 -22.85
CA ARG A 504 15.74 -3.27 -23.91
C ARG A 504 16.73 -3.30 -25.06
N PHE A 505 16.93 -4.49 -25.63
CA PHE A 505 17.76 -4.66 -26.81
C PHE A 505 17.20 -5.74 -27.75
N ILE A 506 17.65 -5.70 -28.98
CA ILE A 506 17.30 -6.69 -30.01
C ILE A 506 18.50 -7.62 -30.19
N ARG A 507 18.30 -8.93 -30.03
CA ARG A 507 19.23 -9.97 -30.41
C ARG A 507 19.01 -10.35 -31.87
N LYS A 508 20.08 -10.29 -32.70
CA LYS A 508 20.03 -10.67 -34.12
C LYS A 508 19.98 -12.18 -34.32
#